data_c858c926e4b0ff0b353ded48fdc7aef6
#
_entry.id   c858c926e4b0ff0b353ded48fdc7aef6
#
_cell.length_a   1.000
_cell.length_b   1.000
_cell.length_c   1.000
_cell.angle_alpha   90.00
_cell.angle_beta   90.00
_cell.angle_gamma   90.00
#
_symmetry.space_group_name_H-M   'P 1'
#
loop_
_entity.id
_entity.type
_entity.pdbx_description
1 polymer ?
#
loop_
_entity_poly.entity_id
_entity_poly.type
_entity_poly.pdbx_seq_one_letter_code
_entity_poly.pdbx_strand_id
1 'polypeptide(L)'
;MANYIPRLKKVYNDTIAKELYKEFNYTTPMQIPAIKKIIVSMGVGEALTNKKLLDAAVTDLTQITGQKAVKTRARKSIANFKLREGAEVGVMVTLRGSIMYEFLDRLINVALPRVKDFRGIKATGFDGHGNFSFGITEQIIFPEIDFDKITKVAGMNITVVTSAKTDAEAKALLTKFNMPFRK
;
A
#
# COMPACT_ATOMS: atom_id res chain seq x y z
N MET A 1 24.33 -16.28 -4.11
CA MET A 1 23.57 -15.34 -3.26
C MET A 1 22.47 -16.14 -2.57
N ALA A 2 22.41 -16.15 -1.25
CA ALA A 2 21.34 -16.84 -0.52
C ALA A 2 19.99 -16.23 -0.96
N ASN A 3 19.02 -17.09 -1.34
CA ASN A 3 17.67 -16.65 -1.69
C ASN A 3 17.00 -16.11 -0.42
N TYR A 4 17.06 -14.79 -0.22
CA TYR A 4 16.39 -14.13 0.89
C TYR A 4 14.88 -14.29 0.74
N ILE A 5 14.24 -14.90 1.73
CA ILE A 5 12.78 -15.06 1.79
C ILE A 5 12.25 -14.16 2.91
N PRO A 6 11.40 -13.17 2.58
CA PRO A 6 10.78 -12.29 3.56
C PRO A 6 10.01 -13.08 4.63
N ARG A 7 10.03 -12.58 5.87
CA ARG A 7 9.36 -13.20 7.02
C ARG A 7 7.87 -13.48 6.74
N LEU A 8 7.13 -12.49 6.25
CA LEU A 8 5.69 -12.65 5.98
C LEU A 8 5.43 -13.64 4.84
N LYS A 9 6.31 -13.74 3.84
CA LYS A 9 6.17 -14.76 2.78
C LYS A 9 6.33 -16.16 3.34
N LYS A 10 7.26 -16.36 4.28
CA LYS A 10 7.44 -17.64 4.97
C LYS A 10 6.20 -17.98 5.81
N VAL A 11 5.71 -17.05 6.62
CA VAL A 11 4.48 -17.22 7.42
C VAL A 11 3.27 -17.54 6.54
N TYR A 12 3.15 -16.88 5.39
CA TYR A 12 2.08 -17.19 4.44
C TYR A 12 2.13 -18.64 3.97
N ASN A 13 3.29 -19.12 3.53
CA ASN A 13 3.44 -20.50 3.02
C ASN A 13 3.28 -21.57 4.09
N ASP A 14 3.81 -21.33 5.29
CA ASP A 14 3.87 -22.33 6.35
C ASP A 14 2.54 -22.45 7.10
N THR A 15 1.84 -21.35 7.32
CA THR A 15 0.69 -21.26 8.23
C THR A 15 -0.56 -20.74 7.54
N ILE A 16 -0.55 -19.50 7.02
CA ILE A 16 -1.74 -18.77 6.55
C ILE A 16 -2.45 -19.52 5.42
N ALA A 17 -1.69 -20.01 4.43
CA ALA A 17 -2.27 -20.72 3.29
C ALA A 17 -3.02 -21.99 3.72
N LYS A 18 -2.48 -22.75 4.68
CA LYS A 18 -3.10 -23.99 5.19
C LYS A 18 -4.36 -23.69 6.00
N GLU A 19 -4.36 -22.62 6.77
CA GLU A 19 -5.52 -22.20 7.55
C GLU A 19 -6.65 -21.72 6.65
N LEU A 20 -6.37 -20.86 5.67
CA LEU A 20 -7.36 -20.39 4.70
C LEU A 20 -7.94 -21.53 3.87
N TYR A 21 -7.11 -22.52 3.50
CA TYR A 21 -7.56 -23.70 2.78
C TYR A 21 -8.66 -24.45 3.55
N LYS A 22 -8.47 -24.60 4.87
CA LYS A 22 -9.44 -25.29 5.75
C LYS A 22 -10.68 -24.41 6.02
N GLU A 23 -10.48 -23.11 6.25
CA GLU A 23 -11.54 -22.18 6.61
C GLU A 23 -12.59 -22.00 5.51
N PHE A 24 -12.14 -21.91 4.26
CA PHE A 24 -13.01 -21.71 3.10
C PHE A 24 -13.28 -22.99 2.29
N ASN A 25 -12.80 -24.16 2.76
CA ASN A 25 -13.00 -25.46 2.11
C ASN A 25 -12.68 -25.44 0.61
N TYR A 26 -11.54 -24.88 0.24
CA TYR A 26 -11.12 -24.83 -1.17
C TYR A 26 -10.87 -26.23 -1.74
N THR A 27 -11.22 -26.44 -3.01
CA THR A 27 -11.02 -27.71 -3.72
C THR A 27 -9.58 -27.87 -4.18
N THR A 28 -8.90 -26.77 -4.51
CA THR A 28 -7.53 -26.79 -5.03
C THR A 28 -6.65 -25.76 -4.31
N PRO A 29 -5.36 -26.05 -4.07
CA PRO A 29 -4.44 -25.10 -3.45
C PRO A 29 -4.28 -23.78 -4.23
N MET A 30 -4.54 -23.80 -5.55
CA MET A 30 -4.43 -22.60 -6.38
C MET A 30 -5.55 -21.56 -6.16
N GLN A 31 -6.64 -21.97 -5.47
CA GLN A 31 -7.73 -21.05 -5.11
C GLN A 31 -7.43 -20.20 -3.88
N ILE A 32 -6.42 -20.60 -3.08
CA ILE A 32 -6.07 -19.89 -1.85
C ILE A 32 -5.73 -18.42 -2.18
N PRO A 33 -6.36 -17.45 -1.50
CA PRO A 33 -6.08 -16.06 -1.74
C PRO A 33 -4.64 -15.69 -1.36
N ALA A 34 -3.98 -14.95 -2.23
CA ALA A 34 -2.62 -14.45 -2.05
C ALA A 34 -2.54 -12.96 -2.40
N ILE A 35 -1.58 -12.25 -1.83
CA ILE A 35 -1.31 -10.87 -2.20
C ILE A 35 -0.55 -10.88 -3.54
N LYS A 36 -1.10 -10.20 -4.55
CA LYS A 36 -0.50 -10.08 -5.89
C LYS A 36 0.44 -8.89 -6.02
N LYS A 37 0.04 -7.74 -5.49
CA LYS A 37 0.79 -6.48 -5.50
C LYS A 37 0.27 -5.53 -4.45
N ILE A 38 1.11 -4.59 -4.05
CA ILE A 38 0.72 -3.42 -3.25
C ILE A 38 1.03 -2.18 -4.08
N ILE A 39 0.05 -1.29 -4.18
CA ILE A 39 0.19 -0.02 -4.87
C ILE A 39 0.19 1.07 -3.82
N VAL A 40 1.22 1.90 -3.83
CA VAL A 40 1.31 3.09 -2.98
C VAL A 40 1.26 4.31 -3.89
N SER A 41 0.36 5.24 -3.62
CA SER A 41 0.18 6.44 -4.43
C SER A 41 0.02 7.69 -3.56
N MET A 42 0.61 8.79 -4.01
CA MET A 42 0.48 10.10 -3.40
C MET A 42 -0.05 11.09 -4.43
N GLY A 43 -1.12 11.80 -4.08
CA GLY A 43 -1.65 12.90 -4.89
C GLY A 43 -1.02 14.23 -4.46
N VAL A 44 -0.43 14.95 -5.40
CA VAL A 44 0.21 16.25 -5.16
C VAL A 44 -0.44 17.28 -6.06
N GLY A 45 -1.64 17.73 -5.70
CA GLY A 45 -2.39 18.74 -6.50
C GLY A 45 -1.65 20.06 -6.67
N GLU A 46 -0.87 20.49 -5.68
CA GLU A 46 -0.03 21.69 -5.71
C GLU A 46 1.17 21.59 -6.66
N ALA A 47 1.45 20.40 -7.20
CA ALA A 47 2.49 20.21 -8.21
C ALA A 47 2.26 21.04 -9.48
N LEU A 48 1.02 21.45 -9.73
CA LEU A 48 0.67 22.36 -10.84
C LEU A 48 1.33 23.72 -10.70
N THR A 49 1.49 24.21 -9.47
CA THR A 49 2.14 25.48 -9.16
C THR A 49 3.61 25.32 -8.77
N ASN A 50 3.94 24.24 -8.07
CA ASN A 50 5.30 23.98 -7.58
C ASN A 50 5.76 22.54 -7.87
N LYS A 51 6.50 22.38 -8.96
CA LYS A 51 7.04 21.06 -9.37
C LYS A 51 8.02 20.45 -8.35
N LYS A 52 8.70 21.26 -7.52
CA LYS A 52 9.62 20.76 -6.49
C LYS A 52 8.92 19.89 -5.46
N LEU A 53 7.63 20.13 -5.17
CA LEU A 53 6.85 19.29 -4.27
C LEU A 53 6.64 17.87 -4.82
N LEU A 54 6.52 17.76 -6.13
CA LEU A 54 6.40 16.44 -6.77
C LEU A 54 7.71 15.66 -6.72
N ASP A 55 8.85 16.35 -6.93
CA ASP A 55 10.17 15.71 -6.85
C ASP A 55 10.48 15.26 -5.41
N ALA A 56 10.10 16.07 -4.41
CA ALA A 56 10.16 15.66 -3.01
C ALA A 56 9.31 14.40 -2.74
N ALA A 57 8.06 14.38 -3.20
CA ALA A 57 7.18 13.21 -3.05
C ALA A 57 7.74 11.95 -3.74
N VAL A 58 8.43 12.09 -4.89
CA VAL A 58 9.15 10.97 -5.54
C VAL A 58 10.26 10.44 -4.66
N THR A 59 11.02 11.35 -4.03
CA THR A 59 12.13 10.97 -3.13
C THR A 59 11.59 10.26 -1.90
N ASP A 60 10.59 10.83 -1.24
CA ASP A 60 9.97 10.27 -0.04
C ASP A 60 9.40 8.86 -0.33
N LEU A 61 8.62 8.73 -1.39
CA LEU A 61 8.01 7.44 -1.74
C LEU A 61 9.07 6.39 -2.14
N THR A 62 10.15 6.83 -2.78
CA THR A 62 11.28 5.95 -3.12
C THR A 62 12.01 5.48 -1.87
N GLN A 63 12.21 6.33 -0.87
CA GLN A 63 12.82 5.96 0.41
C GLN A 63 11.96 4.98 1.19
N ILE A 64 10.64 5.25 1.30
CA ILE A 64 9.68 4.38 2.00
C ILE A 64 9.63 2.98 1.38
N THR A 65 9.58 2.90 0.05
CA THR A 65 9.33 1.64 -0.64
C THR A 65 10.59 0.89 -1.05
N GLY A 66 11.73 1.57 -1.12
CA GLY A 66 12.98 1.02 -1.66
C GLY A 66 12.96 0.82 -3.18
N GLN A 67 11.90 1.24 -3.87
CA GLN A 67 11.74 1.17 -5.32
C GLN A 67 11.48 2.56 -5.89
N LYS A 68 12.14 2.92 -7.00
CA LYS A 68 11.98 4.22 -7.64
C LYS A 68 10.51 4.48 -8.02
N ALA A 69 9.97 5.57 -7.49
CA ALA A 69 8.60 5.99 -7.75
C ALA A 69 8.44 6.63 -9.15
N VAL A 70 7.26 6.47 -9.73
CA VAL A 70 6.92 6.99 -11.06
C VAL A 70 5.94 8.14 -10.90
N LYS A 71 6.18 9.26 -11.61
CA LYS A 71 5.26 10.39 -11.69
C LYS A 71 4.04 10.01 -12.51
N THR A 72 2.85 10.30 -12.00
CA THR A 72 1.59 10.06 -12.70
C THR A 72 1.10 11.33 -13.37
N ARG A 73 0.60 11.17 -14.61
CA ARG A 73 0.14 12.28 -15.46
C ARG A 73 -1.37 12.29 -15.60
N ALA A 74 -1.93 13.48 -15.69
CA ALA A 74 -3.35 13.67 -15.95
C ALA A 74 -3.72 13.12 -17.34
N ARG A 75 -4.81 12.38 -17.40
CA ARG A 75 -5.31 11.76 -18.64
C ARG A 75 -6.23 12.68 -19.45
N LYS A 76 -6.83 13.67 -18.80
CA LYS A 76 -7.78 14.63 -19.42
C LYS A 76 -7.54 16.02 -18.83
N SER A 77 -7.82 17.05 -19.63
CA SER A 77 -7.83 18.44 -19.18
C SER A 77 -9.13 18.73 -18.44
N ILE A 78 -9.05 19.38 -17.26
CA ILE A 78 -10.20 19.79 -16.45
C ILE A 78 -10.01 21.26 -16.08
N ALA A 79 -10.84 22.14 -16.69
CA ALA A 79 -10.73 23.58 -16.54
C ALA A 79 -10.92 24.06 -15.09
N ASN A 80 -11.88 23.48 -14.35
CA ASN A 80 -12.16 23.84 -12.96
C ASN A 80 -10.95 23.64 -12.02
N PHE A 81 -10.09 22.66 -12.30
CA PHE A 81 -8.86 22.39 -11.54
C PHE A 81 -7.62 23.00 -12.19
N LYS A 82 -7.76 23.81 -13.22
CA LYS A 82 -6.64 24.36 -14.00
C LYS A 82 -5.66 23.27 -14.48
N LEU A 83 -6.17 22.06 -14.70
CA LEU A 83 -5.42 20.87 -15.04
C LEU A 83 -5.40 20.69 -16.55
N ARG A 84 -4.21 20.55 -17.12
CA ARG A 84 -4.02 20.19 -18.53
C ARG A 84 -3.64 18.72 -18.66
N GLU A 85 -4.04 18.11 -19.76
CA GLU A 85 -3.59 16.75 -20.10
C GLU A 85 -2.06 16.68 -20.13
N GLY A 86 -1.50 15.57 -19.64
CA GLY A 86 -0.05 15.37 -19.52
C GLY A 86 0.59 16.04 -18.31
N ALA A 87 -0.11 16.91 -17.55
CA ALA A 87 0.42 17.50 -16.34
C ALA A 87 0.72 16.43 -15.28
N GLU A 88 1.87 16.54 -14.63
CA GLU A 88 2.29 15.63 -13.56
C GLU A 88 1.65 16.06 -12.24
N VAL A 89 0.82 15.21 -11.62
CA VAL A 89 -0.01 15.56 -10.46
C VAL A 89 0.07 14.57 -9.30
N GLY A 90 0.85 13.52 -9.45
CA GLY A 90 1.00 12.51 -8.41
C GLY A 90 2.18 11.60 -8.62
N VAL A 91 2.39 10.73 -7.67
CA VAL A 91 3.47 9.73 -7.66
C VAL A 91 2.90 8.38 -7.29
N MET A 92 3.40 7.32 -7.89
CA MET A 92 2.93 5.95 -7.65
C MET A 92 4.08 4.96 -7.70
N VAL A 93 3.97 3.91 -6.85
CA VAL A 93 4.84 2.73 -6.89
C VAL A 93 3.98 1.48 -6.85
N THR A 94 4.36 0.46 -7.61
CA THR A 94 3.77 -0.87 -7.55
C THR A 94 4.80 -1.87 -7.06
N LEU A 95 4.56 -2.42 -5.88
CA LEU A 95 5.42 -3.39 -5.22
C LEU A 95 4.96 -4.81 -5.48
N ARG A 96 5.90 -5.72 -5.76
CA ARG A 96 5.65 -7.15 -6.01
C ARG A 96 6.74 -8.00 -5.38
N GLY A 97 6.47 -9.31 -5.21
CA GLY A 97 7.45 -10.28 -4.74
C GLY A 97 7.98 -9.97 -3.34
N SER A 98 9.30 -10.05 -3.14
CA SER A 98 9.93 -9.89 -1.83
C SER A 98 9.74 -8.49 -1.25
N ILE A 99 9.93 -7.45 -2.06
CA ILE A 99 9.80 -6.04 -1.64
C ILE A 99 8.38 -5.75 -1.12
N MET A 100 7.36 -6.35 -1.73
CA MET A 100 5.96 -6.23 -1.31
C MET A 100 5.74 -6.76 0.12
N TYR A 101 6.28 -7.96 0.44
CA TYR A 101 6.13 -8.54 1.77
C TYR A 101 6.94 -7.77 2.82
N GLU A 102 8.12 -7.26 2.48
CA GLU A 102 8.92 -6.40 3.36
C GLU A 102 8.20 -5.08 3.67
N PHE A 103 7.63 -4.45 2.65
CA PHE A 103 6.84 -3.23 2.84
C PHE A 103 5.62 -3.50 3.72
N LEU A 104 4.90 -4.61 3.49
CA LEU A 104 3.74 -4.98 4.30
C LEU A 104 4.12 -5.22 5.77
N ASP A 105 5.24 -5.88 6.02
CA ASP A 105 5.74 -6.14 7.38
C ASP A 105 6.05 -4.83 8.12
N ARG A 106 6.78 -3.93 7.50
CA ARG A 106 7.08 -2.60 8.08
C ARG A 106 5.82 -1.77 8.28
N LEU A 107 4.91 -1.81 7.32
CA LEU A 107 3.63 -1.10 7.40
C LEU A 107 2.83 -1.53 8.63
N ILE A 108 2.63 -2.84 8.83
CA ILE A 108 1.81 -3.38 9.91
C ILE A 108 2.48 -3.21 11.27
N ASN A 109 3.77 -3.54 11.39
CA ASN A 109 4.43 -3.65 12.68
C ASN A 109 5.13 -2.35 13.13
N VAL A 110 5.46 -1.45 12.21
CA VAL A 110 6.22 -0.23 12.53
C VAL A 110 5.43 1.03 12.22
N ALA A 111 4.90 1.18 10.99
CA ALA A 111 4.29 2.41 10.55
C ALA A 111 2.89 2.64 11.17
N LEU A 112 2.00 1.65 11.11
CA LEU A 112 0.63 1.81 11.62
C LEU A 112 0.57 2.10 13.14
N PRO A 113 1.38 1.47 14.01
CA PRO A 113 1.39 1.81 15.44
C PRO A 113 1.87 3.24 15.73
N ARG A 114 2.59 3.88 14.81
CA ARG A 114 3.05 5.28 14.94
C ARG A 114 2.02 6.32 14.53
N VAL A 115 0.91 5.90 13.92
CA VAL A 115 -0.19 6.81 13.58
C VAL A 115 -0.79 7.39 14.86
N LYS A 116 -0.89 8.72 14.92
CA LYS A 116 -1.51 9.41 16.06
C LYS A 116 -2.96 8.95 16.23
N ASP A 117 -3.35 8.64 17.48
CA ASP A 117 -4.70 8.18 17.84
C ASP A 117 -5.19 6.97 17.03
N PHE A 118 -4.29 6.04 16.72
CA PHE A 118 -4.61 4.87 15.91
C PHE A 118 -5.62 3.95 16.62
N ARG A 119 -6.80 3.78 16.01
CA ARG A 119 -7.89 2.92 16.51
C ARG A 119 -8.18 1.73 15.59
N GLY A 120 -7.25 1.40 14.70
CA GLY A 120 -7.45 0.39 13.67
C GLY A 120 -7.97 0.95 12.34
N ILE A 121 -7.78 0.18 11.27
CA ILE A 121 -8.20 0.52 9.92
C ILE A 121 -9.65 0.10 9.71
N LYS A 122 -10.47 0.97 9.11
CA LYS A 122 -11.86 0.64 8.78
C LYS A 122 -11.91 -0.48 7.74
N ALA A 123 -12.73 -1.50 7.97
CA ALA A 123 -12.94 -2.60 7.04
C ALA A 123 -13.83 -2.23 5.82
N THR A 124 -14.18 -0.95 5.64
CA THR A 124 -15.02 -0.46 4.53
C THR A 124 -14.24 -0.18 3.24
N GLY A 125 -12.91 -0.36 3.25
CA GLY A 125 -12.04 -0.09 2.10
C GLY A 125 -11.93 -1.21 1.08
N PHE A 126 -12.77 -2.25 1.14
CA PHE A 126 -12.84 -3.30 0.13
C PHE A 126 -13.66 -2.86 -1.08
N ASP A 127 -13.31 -3.33 -2.26
CA ASP A 127 -13.89 -2.94 -3.56
C ASP A 127 -14.96 -3.90 -4.10
N GLY A 128 -15.34 -4.95 -3.36
CA GLY A 128 -16.26 -6.01 -3.81
C GLY A 128 -15.57 -7.13 -4.59
N HIS A 129 -14.30 -6.99 -4.93
CA HIS A 129 -13.51 -7.95 -5.69
C HIS A 129 -12.26 -8.44 -4.93
N GLY A 130 -12.26 -8.29 -3.61
CA GLY A 130 -11.18 -8.75 -2.75
C GLY A 130 -9.93 -7.87 -2.74
N ASN A 131 -9.97 -6.64 -3.22
CA ASN A 131 -8.89 -5.67 -3.05
C ASN A 131 -9.21 -4.73 -1.89
N PHE A 132 -8.19 -4.29 -1.18
CA PHE A 132 -8.34 -3.42 -0.01
C PHE A 132 -7.55 -2.14 -0.18
N SER A 133 -8.21 -0.99 0.01
CA SER A 133 -7.60 0.33 -0.08
C SER A 133 -7.82 1.13 1.20
N PHE A 134 -6.79 1.82 1.66
CA PHE A 134 -6.88 2.74 2.79
C PHE A 134 -5.90 3.90 2.64
N GLY A 135 -6.21 5.01 3.29
CA GLY A 135 -5.38 6.22 3.30
C GLY A 135 -4.62 6.37 4.61
N ILE A 136 -3.42 6.90 4.49
CA ILE A 136 -2.58 7.38 5.59
C ILE A 136 -2.46 8.89 5.42
N THR A 137 -2.67 9.64 6.49
CA THR A 137 -2.68 11.11 6.46
C THR A 137 -1.30 11.72 6.40
N GLU A 138 -0.30 11.05 6.96
CA GLU A 138 1.06 11.58 7.12
C GLU A 138 2.12 10.56 6.75
N GLN A 139 3.08 10.92 5.88
CA GLN A 139 4.20 10.04 5.53
C GLN A 139 5.23 9.87 6.67
N ILE A 140 5.20 10.74 7.67
CA ILE A 140 6.15 10.77 8.80
C ILE A 140 6.10 9.49 9.65
N ILE A 141 5.03 8.73 9.59
CA ILE A 141 4.90 7.46 10.31
C ILE A 141 5.96 6.41 9.89
N PHE A 142 6.54 6.58 8.70
CA PHE A 142 7.58 5.69 8.22
C PHE A 142 8.95 6.13 8.76
N PRO A 143 9.71 5.23 9.41
CA PRO A 143 11.00 5.56 10.03
C PRO A 143 12.09 5.93 9.02
N GLU A 144 11.88 5.60 7.76
CA GLU A 144 12.81 5.91 6.67
C GLU A 144 12.81 7.40 6.28
N ILE A 145 11.76 8.14 6.72
CA ILE A 145 11.60 9.56 6.44
C ILE A 145 12.20 10.38 7.57
N ASP A 146 13.12 11.25 7.22
CA ASP A 146 13.74 12.21 8.11
C ASP A 146 12.86 13.47 8.19
N PHE A 147 12.36 13.79 9.38
CA PHE A 147 11.45 14.91 9.61
C PHE A 147 12.04 16.24 9.14
N ASP A 148 13.34 16.45 9.34
CA ASP A 148 14.02 17.73 9.00
C ASP A 148 14.15 17.96 7.49
N LYS A 149 14.00 16.91 6.69
CA LYS A 149 14.10 16.97 5.23
C LYS A 149 12.76 17.06 4.51
N ILE A 150 11.66 16.95 5.25
CA ILE A 150 10.32 17.01 4.66
C ILE A 150 9.99 18.43 4.22
N THR A 151 9.70 18.59 2.94
CA THR A 151 9.22 19.87 2.40
C THR A 151 7.77 20.14 2.77
N LYS A 152 6.95 19.08 2.81
CA LYS A 152 5.52 19.13 3.13
C LYS A 152 5.02 17.81 3.65
N VAL A 153 4.18 17.85 4.69
CA VAL A 153 3.42 16.66 5.14
C VAL A 153 2.39 16.31 4.08
N ALA A 154 2.44 15.08 3.58
CA ALA A 154 1.55 14.59 2.54
C ALA A 154 0.97 13.22 2.93
N GLY A 155 -0.30 13.02 2.60
CA GLY A 155 -0.95 11.74 2.74
C GLY A 155 -0.64 10.81 1.58
N MET A 156 -0.89 9.52 1.80
CA MET A 156 -0.75 8.49 0.77
C MET A 156 -1.89 7.49 0.82
N ASN A 157 -2.20 6.91 -0.32
CA ASN A 157 -3.15 5.82 -0.45
C ASN A 157 -2.38 4.51 -0.68
N ILE A 158 -2.76 3.49 0.06
CA ILE A 158 -2.19 2.13 -0.06
C ILE A 158 -3.31 1.20 -0.50
N THR A 159 -3.09 0.52 -1.62
CA THR A 159 -4.02 -0.47 -2.16
C THR A 159 -3.34 -1.83 -2.19
N VAL A 160 -3.90 -2.79 -1.46
CA VAL A 160 -3.47 -4.18 -1.45
C VAL A 160 -4.35 -4.95 -2.44
N VAL A 161 -3.74 -5.43 -3.51
CA VAL A 161 -4.42 -6.22 -4.54
C VAL A 161 -4.19 -7.69 -4.25
N THR A 162 -5.27 -8.45 -4.11
CA THR A 162 -5.21 -9.88 -3.81
C THR A 162 -5.70 -10.73 -4.98
N SER A 163 -5.65 -12.04 -4.83
CA SER A 163 -6.27 -13.00 -5.74
C SER A 163 -7.62 -13.50 -5.23
N ALA A 164 -8.08 -13.02 -4.08
CA ALA A 164 -9.39 -13.35 -3.54
C ALA A 164 -10.51 -12.97 -4.52
N LYS A 165 -11.58 -13.73 -4.52
CA LYS A 165 -12.77 -13.44 -5.33
C LYS A 165 -13.78 -12.61 -4.56
N THR A 166 -13.77 -12.72 -3.23
CA THR A 166 -14.71 -12.03 -2.34
C THR A 166 -13.96 -11.22 -1.29
N ASP A 167 -14.62 -10.18 -0.77
CA ASP A 167 -14.06 -9.35 0.29
C ASP A 167 -13.88 -10.10 1.60
N ALA A 168 -14.71 -11.12 1.86
CA ALA A 168 -14.60 -11.98 3.04
C ALA A 168 -13.27 -12.76 3.04
N GLU A 169 -12.91 -13.36 1.90
CA GLU A 169 -11.64 -14.08 1.73
C GLU A 169 -10.44 -13.13 1.88
N ALA A 170 -10.51 -11.93 1.27
CA ALA A 170 -9.46 -10.94 1.37
C ALA A 170 -9.29 -10.41 2.80
N LYS A 171 -10.41 -10.16 3.51
CA LYS A 171 -10.39 -9.74 4.90
C LYS A 171 -9.77 -10.82 5.80
N ALA A 172 -10.15 -12.09 5.62
CA ALA A 172 -9.55 -13.20 6.35
C ALA A 172 -8.04 -13.30 6.09
N LEU A 173 -7.60 -13.19 4.83
CA LEU A 173 -6.19 -13.17 4.46
C LEU A 173 -5.43 -12.04 5.18
N LEU A 174 -5.92 -10.80 5.11
CA LEU A 174 -5.26 -9.65 5.72
C LEU A 174 -5.28 -9.71 7.27
N THR A 175 -6.34 -10.26 7.87
CA THR A 175 -6.41 -10.49 9.31
C THR A 175 -5.34 -11.49 9.77
N LYS A 176 -5.10 -12.55 9.00
CA LYS A 176 -4.04 -13.53 9.30
C LYS A 176 -2.62 -12.95 9.12
N PHE A 177 -2.46 -11.91 8.34
CA PHE A 177 -1.24 -11.08 8.31
C PHE A 177 -1.14 -10.08 9.47
N ASN A 178 -2.06 -10.14 10.45
CA ASN A 178 -2.15 -9.20 11.57
C ASN A 178 -2.46 -7.76 11.17
N MET A 179 -3.17 -7.55 10.06
CA MET A 179 -3.66 -6.22 9.71
C MET A 179 -4.63 -5.73 10.79
N PRO A 180 -4.38 -4.57 11.44
CA PRO A 180 -5.18 -4.09 12.56
C PRO A 180 -6.49 -3.47 12.09
N PHE A 181 -7.48 -4.30 11.79
CA PHE A 181 -8.83 -3.84 11.50
C PHE A 181 -9.55 -3.36 12.76
N ARG A 182 -10.31 -2.29 12.61
CA ARG A 182 -11.19 -1.80 13.67
C ARG A 182 -12.34 -2.80 13.88
N LYS A 183 -12.58 -3.16 15.15
CA LYS A 183 -13.73 -3.96 15.56
C LYS A 183 -15.02 -3.15 15.50
#